data_34d95b0198784eb82c3ed9591b00eb12
#
_entry.id   34d95b0198784eb82c3ed9591b00eb12
#
_cell.length_a   1.000
_cell.length_b   1.000
_cell.length_c   1.000
_cell.angle_alpha   90.00
_cell.angle_beta   90.00
_cell.angle_gamma   90.00
#
_symmetry.space_group_name_H-M   'P 1'
#
loop_
_entity.id
_entity.type
_entity.pdbx_description
1 polymer ?
#
loop_
_entity_poly.entity_id
_entity_poly.type
_entity_poly.pdbx_seq_one_letter_code
_entity_poly.pdbx_strand_id
1 'polypeptide(L)'
;MTRRRAPRTPPQAALALALAALASLFFARPARAEGPGLTWQPEWRRAGPADYILTSALGAANLGVGLAFPGEREPSWTGRNDFDDGARDALRLRSRGARRWAGITSDIGWIGLTLYPGLVDSLLLATVAHKSSDVGWQLFVIYGESALTAGLVTVATQGLVGRARPLVQECGPGGEYDPHCGSRQQSRSFLAGHVSMSVNSAALTCVNQAFVPLYGRGAGGPLACAAVGLAAGGVSVLRIMADKHWASDVAAGAALGLATGALYPLALHYGFGGGRGAASAFRLTPIAGQGTFLALASGSF
;
A
#
# COMPACT_ATOMS: atom_id res chain seq x y z
N MET A 1 -39.72 -22.13 -22.09
CA MET A 1 -39.25 -21.71 -20.73
C MET A 1 -38.18 -20.63 -20.89
N THR A 2 -38.58 -19.38 -20.84
CA THR A 2 -37.70 -18.21 -20.99
C THR A 2 -37.08 -17.88 -19.61
N ARG A 3 -35.77 -18.15 -19.43
CA ARG A 3 -35.04 -17.73 -18.25
C ARG A 3 -34.93 -16.20 -18.25
N ARG A 4 -35.63 -15.52 -17.37
CA ARG A 4 -35.42 -14.10 -17.05
C ARG A 4 -34.01 -13.91 -16.51
N ARG A 5 -33.15 -13.18 -17.23
CA ARG A 5 -31.87 -12.69 -16.72
C ARG A 5 -32.15 -11.63 -15.65
N ALA A 6 -31.61 -11.84 -14.45
CA ALA A 6 -31.63 -10.83 -13.41
C ALA A 6 -30.93 -9.54 -13.88
N PRO A 7 -31.45 -8.35 -13.52
CA PRO A 7 -30.81 -7.08 -13.89
C PRO A 7 -29.42 -7.02 -13.24
N ARG A 8 -28.38 -6.91 -14.06
CA ARG A 8 -27.03 -6.60 -13.60
C ARG A 8 -26.99 -5.14 -13.19
N THR A 9 -26.77 -4.87 -11.91
CA THR A 9 -26.44 -3.51 -11.44
C THR A 9 -25.23 -3.00 -12.21
N PRO A 10 -25.31 -1.79 -12.79
CA PRO A 10 -24.20 -1.25 -13.57
C PRO A 10 -22.97 -1.06 -12.66
N PRO A 11 -21.74 -1.33 -13.14
CA PRO A 11 -20.50 -1.19 -12.36
C PRO A 11 -20.28 0.22 -11.80
N GLN A 12 -20.97 1.21 -12.33
CA GLN A 12 -21.00 2.59 -11.83
C GLN A 12 -21.63 2.72 -10.44
N ALA A 13 -22.64 1.91 -10.10
CA ALA A 13 -23.26 1.95 -8.77
C ALA A 13 -22.34 1.37 -7.69
N ALA A 14 -21.59 0.33 -8.00
CA ALA A 14 -20.60 -0.23 -7.06
C ALA A 14 -19.43 0.74 -6.83
N LEU A 15 -18.98 1.44 -7.86
CA LEU A 15 -17.95 2.47 -7.76
C LEU A 15 -18.43 3.68 -6.96
N ALA A 16 -19.68 4.13 -7.21
CA ALA A 16 -20.30 5.24 -6.47
C ALA A 16 -20.46 4.89 -4.97
N LEU A 17 -20.85 3.67 -4.64
CA LEU A 17 -20.93 3.19 -3.26
C LEU A 17 -19.58 3.07 -2.60
N ALA A 18 -18.55 2.60 -3.30
CA ALA A 18 -17.18 2.55 -2.78
C ALA A 18 -16.58 3.94 -2.57
N LEU A 19 -16.81 4.87 -3.49
CA LEU A 19 -16.39 6.27 -3.36
C LEU A 19 -17.18 7.00 -2.26
N ALA A 20 -18.48 6.71 -2.10
CA ALA A 20 -19.29 7.26 -1.02
C ALA A 20 -18.88 6.69 0.35
N ALA A 21 -18.53 5.41 0.43
CA ALA A 21 -17.99 4.78 1.63
C ALA A 21 -16.60 5.35 2.00
N LEU A 22 -15.72 5.54 1.02
CA LEU A 22 -14.44 6.24 1.20
C LEU A 22 -14.66 7.70 1.62
N ALA A 23 -15.56 8.42 0.95
CA ALA A 23 -15.90 9.80 1.32
C ALA A 23 -16.50 9.89 2.73
N SER A 24 -17.35 8.95 3.15
CA SER A 24 -17.92 8.95 4.51
C SER A 24 -16.87 8.69 5.59
N LEU A 25 -15.78 7.96 5.29
CA LEU A 25 -14.62 7.85 6.18
C LEU A 25 -13.84 9.17 6.28
N PHE A 26 -13.79 9.98 5.21
CA PHE A 26 -13.19 11.32 5.22
C PHE A 26 -14.05 12.37 5.92
N PHE A 27 -15.38 12.20 5.92
CA PHE A 27 -16.33 13.14 6.53
C PHE A 27 -16.87 12.70 7.89
N ALA A 28 -16.44 11.54 8.42
CA ALA A 28 -16.65 11.24 9.83
C ALA A 28 -16.05 12.40 10.63
N ARG A 29 -16.92 13.26 11.20
CA ARG A 29 -16.47 14.36 12.04
C ARG A 29 -15.56 13.76 13.09
N PRO A 30 -14.29 14.17 13.19
CA PRO A 30 -13.48 13.78 14.32
C PRO A 30 -14.25 14.22 15.57
N ALA A 31 -14.53 13.28 16.47
CA ALA A 31 -15.05 13.62 17.77
C ALA A 31 -14.14 14.72 18.30
N ARG A 32 -14.71 15.88 18.65
CA ARG A 32 -13.94 16.99 19.20
C ARG A 32 -13.16 16.45 20.38
N ALA A 33 -11.87 16.28 20.21
CA ALA A 33 -10.97 15.90 21.28
C ALA A 33 -10.85 17.11 22.20
N GLU A 34 -11.73 17.22 23.18
CA GLU A 34 -11.57 18.08 24.35
C GLU A 34 -10.57 17.40 25.28
N GLY A 35 -9.29 17.47 24.92
CA GLY A 35 -8.19 16.91 25.69
C GLY A 35 -6.89 17.65 25.36
N PRO A 36 -5.83 17.51 26.18
CA PRO A 36 -4.54 18.05 25.83
C PRO A 36 -4.14 17.54 24.45
N GLY A 37 -3.61 18.44 23.59
CA GLY A 37 -3.18 18.10 22.23
C GLY A 37 -2.20 16.93 22.22
N LEU A 38 -2.05 16.27 21.07
CA LEU A 38 -1.09 15.19 20.91
C LEU A 38 0.33 15.69 21.26
N THR A 39 1.10 14.85 21.93
CA THR A 39 2.49 15.14 22.30
C THR A 39 3.41 14.06 21.78
N TRP A 40 4.56 14.44 21.23
CA TRP A 40 5.64 13.52 20.90
C TRP A 40 6.33 13.10 22.19
N GLN A 41 6.36 11.79 22.45
CA GLN A 41 6.91 11.30 23.70
C GLN A 41 8.44 11.49 23.73
N PRO A 42 9.02 11.80 24.90
CA PRO A 42 10.46 12.05 25.01
C PRO A 42 11.35 10.86 24.65
N GLU A 43 10.83 9.63 24.82
CA GLU A 43 11.52 8.38 24.51
C GLU A 43 11.56 8.06 23.01
N TRP A 44 10.75 8.73 22.20
CA TRP A 44 10.75 8.52 20.75
C TRP A 44 11.77 9.43 20.07
N ARG A 45 12.54 8.84 19.15
CA ARG A 45 13.52 9.61 18.40
C ARG A 45 12.84 10.67 17.54
N ARG A 46 13.24 11.91 17.72
CA ARG A 46 12.74 13.01 16.90
C ARG A 46 13.50 13.07 15.58
N ALA A 47 12.78 13.41 14.52
CA ALA A 47 13.40 13.76 13.26
C ALA A 47 14.24 15.03 13.41
N GLY A 48 15.44 15.00 12.84
CA GLY A 48 16.43 16.06 12.89
C GLY A 48 17.12 16.26 11.54
N PRO A 49 18.23 17.04 11.50
CA PRO A 49 18.93 17.34 10.27
C PRO A 49 19.35 16.12 9.43
N ALA A 50 19.75 15.02 10.10
CA ALA A 50 20.11 13.78 9.41
C ALA A 50 18.93 13.18 8.65
N ASP A 51 17.72 13.23 9.23
CA ASP A 51 16.51 12.70 8.61
C ASP A 51 16.08 13.55 7.41
N TYR A 52 16.25 14.86 7.49
CA TYR A 52 15.97 15.77 6.35
C TYR A 52 16.93 15.53 5.19
N ILE A 53 18.22 15.33 5.49
CA ILE A 53 19.23 14.97 4.48
C ILE A 53 18.89 13.61 3.87
N LEU A 54 18.58 12.61 4.71
CA LEU A 54 18.19 11.27 4.26
C LEU A 54 16.96 11.30 3.36
N THR A 55 15.89 11.96 3.78
CA THR A 55 14.64 12.10 3.00
C THR A 55 14.90 12.77 1.65
N SER A 56 15.70 13.84 1.64
CA SER A 56 16.08 14.55 0.41
C SER A 56 16.92 13.66 -0.52
N ALA A 57 17.88 12.94 0.04
CA ALA A 57 18.74 12.01 -0.71
C ALA A 57 17.92 10.83 -1.29
N LEU A 58 16.99 10.26 -0.51
CA LEU A 58 16.07 9.23 -0.99
C LEU A 58 15.17 9.75 -2.13
N GLY A 59 14.67 10.98 -2.03
CA GLY A 59 13.91 11.62 -3.09
C GLY A 59 14.72 11.80 -4.38
N ALA A 60 15.93 12.31 -4.26
CA ALA A 60 16.85 12.46 -5.39
C ALA A 60 17.24 11.12 -6.01
N ALA A 61 17.51 10.11 -5.17
CA ALA A 61 17.81 8.75 -5.62
C ALA A 61 16.63 8.10 -6.36
N ASN A 62 15.39 8.25 -5.88
CA ASN A 62 14.20 7.77 -6.59
C ASN A 62 14.11 8.35 -8.00
N LEU A 63 14.30 9.67 -8.13
CA LEU A 63 14.28 10.34 -9.42
C LEU A 63 15.44 9.84 -10.29
N GLY A 64 16.66 9.81 -9.77
CA GLY A 64 17.86 9.40 -10.51
C GLY A 64 17.76 7.95 -11.01
N VAL A 65 17.34 7.02 -10.14
CA VAL A 65 17.14 5.61 -10.51
C VAL A 65 16.00 5.46 -11.52
N GLY A 66 14.90 6.18 -11.33
CA GLY A 66 13.76 6.16 -12.27
C GLY A 66 14.15 6.64 -13.68
N LEU A 67 15.06 7.61 -13.77
CA LEU A 67 15.59 8.10 -15.05
C LEU A 67 16.64 7.17 -15.64
N ALA A 68 17.51 6.57 -14.80
CA ALA A 68 18.58 5.67 -15.24
C ALA A 68 18.05 4.32 -15.74
N PHE A 69 16.95 3.82 -15.10
CA PHE A 69 16.35 2.53 -15.40
C PHE A 69 14.89 2.66 -15.83
N PRO A 70 14.61 3.24 -17.01
CA PRO A 70 13.23 3.47 -17.47
C PRO A 70 12.44 2.21 -17.79
N GLY A 71 13.06 1.02 -17.67
CA GLY A 71 12.55 -0.27 -18.10
C GLY A 71 12.92 -0.57 -19.55
N GLU A 72 13.04 -1.83 -19.87
CA GLU A 72 13.35 -2.32 -21.21
C GLU A 72 12.07 -2.68 -21.97
N ARG A 73 12.09 -2.56 -23.30
CA ARG A 73 10.95 -2.98 -24.12
C ARG A 73 10.83 -4.51 -24.18
N GLU A 74 11.98 -5.20 -24.14
CA GLU A 74 12.03 -6.65 -24.08
C GLU A 74 12.35 -7.07 -22.63
N PRO A 75 11.47 -7.87 -22.00
CA PRO A 75 11.71 -8.35 -20.64
C PRO A 75 12.93 -9.26 -20.58
N SER A 76 13.79 -9.04 -19.56
CA SER A 76 14.96 -9.90 -19.30
C SER A 76 14.57 -11.19 -18.58
N TRP A 77 13.47 -11.19 -17.84
CA TRP A 77 12.97 -12.36 -17.11
C TRP A 77 11.51 -12.65 -17.47
N THR A 78 11.29 -13.80 -18.10
CA THR A 78 9.95 -14.30 -18.51
C THR A 78 9.50 -15.51 -17.68
N GLY A 79 10.30 -15.93 -16.69
CA GLY A 79 10.02 -17.11 -15.88
C GLY A 79 8.74 -17.01 -15.07
N ARG A 80 8.02 -18.13 -15.00
CA ARG A 80 6.76 -18.32 -14.27
C ARG A 80 6.91 -19.50 -13.31
N ASN A 81 5.98 -19.63 -12.41
CA ASN A 81 5.84 -20.78 -11.52
C ASN A 81 4.35 -21.11 -11.34
N ASP A 82 4.05 -22.31 -10.83
CA ASP A 82 2.68 -22.80 -10.66
C ASP A 82 1.82 -21.92 -9.76
N PHE A 83 2.44 -21.26 -8.76
CA PHE A 83 1.74 -20.31 -7.88
C PHE A 83 1.27 -19.08 -8.64
N ASP A 84 2.11 -18.52 -9.50
CA ASP A 84 1.78 -17.35 -10.31
C ASP A 84 0.69 -17.68 -11.35
N ASP A 85 0.84 -18.80 -12.04
CA ASP A 85 -0.11 -19.25 -13.05
C ASP A 85 -1.46 -19.61 -12.42
N GLY A 86 -1.48 -20.34 -11.31
CA GLY A 86 -2.70 -20.72 -10.62
C GLY A 86 -3.46 -19.50 -10.07
N ALA A 87 -2.77 -18.52 -9.49
CA ALA A 87 -3.38 -17.28 -9.03
C ALA A 87 -3.93 -16.43 -10.19
N ARG A 88 -3.20 -16.36 -11.31
CA ARG A 88 -3.65 -15.68 -12.52
C ARG A 88 -4.92 -16.31 -13.08
N ASP A 89 -4.94 -17.62 -13.22
CA ASP A 89 -6.09 -18.36 -13.77
C ASP A 89 -7.35 -18.21 -12.90
N ALA A 90 -7.18 -18.17 -11.59
CA ALA A 90 -8.26 -18.00 -10.64
C ALA A 90 -8.82 -16.57 -10.60
N LEU A 91 -7.98 -15.55 -10.71
CA LEU A 91 -8.34 -14.17 -10.39
C LEU A 91 -8.43 -13.26 -11.62
N ARG A 92 -7.71 -13.54 -12.70
CA ARG A 92 -7.68 -12.68 -13.91
C ARG A 92 -9.09 -12.46 -14.48
N LEU A 93 -9.45 -11.20 -14.67
CA LEU A 93 -10.69 -10.85 -15.32
C LEU A 93 -10.61 -11.11 -16.83
N ARG A 94 -11.62 -11.78 -17.40
CA ARG A 94 -11.59 -12.24 -18.78
C ARG A 94 -11.81 -11.12 -19.79
N SER A 95 -12.69 -10.15 -19.50
CA SER A 95 -12.99 -9.07 -20.43
C SER A 95 -12.00 -7.92 -20.31
N ARG A 96 -11.60 -7.32 -21.43
CA ARG A 96 -10.71 -6.14 -21.50
C ARG A 96 -11.26 -4.98 -20.66
N GLY A 97 -12.56 -4.72 -20.75
CA GLY A 97 -13.22 -3.66 -20.00
C GLY A 97 -13.09 -3.87 -18.47
N ALA A 98 -13.33 -5.11 -17.99
CA ALA A 98 -13.21 -5.41 -16.57
C ALA A 98 -11.76 -5.28 -16.06
N ARG A 99 -10.76 -5.76 -16.83
CA ARG A 99 -9.33 -5.56 -16.47
C ARG A 99 -8.95 -4.10 -16.41
N ARG A 100 -9.41 -3.30 -17.40
CA ARG A 100 -9.17 -1.85 -17.39
C ARG A 100 -9.76 -1.18 -16.15
N TRP A 101 -10.98 -1.52 -15.78
CA TRP A 101 -11.61 -0.99 -14.55
C TRP A 101 -10.86 -1.43 -13.29
N ALA A 102 -10.46 -2.68 -13.19
CA ALA A 102 -9.65 -3.15 -12.07
C ALA A 102 -8.31 -2.38 -12.00
N GLY A 103 -7.66 -2.13 -13.14
CA GLY A 103 -6.45 -1.31 -13.23
C GLY A 103 -6.70 0.11 -12.72
N ILE A 104 -7.69 0.83 -13.26
CA ILE A 104 -8.02 2.20 -12.84
C ILE A 104 -8.36 2.27 -11.35
N THR A 105 -9.19 1.34 -10.85
CA THR A 105 -9.57 1.31 -9.43
C THR A 105 -8.34 1.08 -8.54
N SER A 106 -7.43 0.19 -8.94
CA SER A 106 -6.19 -0.02 -8.21
C SER A 106 -5.25 1.19 -8.27
N ASP A 107 -5.22 1.94 -9.36
CA ASP A 107 -4.41 3.16 -9.48
C ASP A 107 -4.95 4.27 -8.56
N ILE A 108 -6.28 4.47 -8.51
CA ILE A 108 -6.93 5.41 -7.59
C ILE A 108 -6.67 5.01 -6.13
N GLY A 109 -6.85 3.72 -5.80
CA GLY A 109 -6.60 3.19 -4.47
C GLY A 109 -5.14 3.36 -4.04
N TRP A 110 -4.20 3.07 -4.92
CA TRP A 110 -2.77 3.29 -4.69
C TRP A 110 -2.45 4.76 -4.40
N ILE A 111 -2.91 5.70 -5.22
CA ILE A 111 -2.67 7.14 -5.02
C ILE A 111 -3.25 7.59 -3.68
N GLY A 112 -4.52 7.24 -3.41
CA GLY A 112 -5.19 7.61 -2.17
C GLY A 112 -4.48 7.07 -0.93
N LEU A 113 -4.11 5.79 -0.94
CA LEU A 113 -3.37 5.17 0.17
C LEU A 113 -1.96 5.76 0.33
N THR A 114 -1.23 5.96 -0.77
CA THR A 114 0.12 6.52 -0.68
C THR A 114 0.13 7.90 -0.04
N LEU A 115 -0.85 8.73 -0.34
CA LEU A 115 -0.94 10.09 0.22
C LEU A 115 -1.54 10.12 1.64
N TYR A 116 -2.21 9.05 2.08
CA TYR A 116 -2.98 9.03 3.32
C TYR A 116 -2.16 9.38 4.58
N PRO A 117 -0.98 8.78 4.87
CA PRO A 117 -0.23 9.12 6.07
C PRO A 117 0.23 10.57 6.11
N GLY A 118 0.64 11.13 4.96
CA GLY A 118 1.07 12.52 4.88
C GLY A 118 -0.08 13.52 4.98
N LEU A 119 -1.15 13.32 4.22
CA LEU A 119 -2.26 14.26 4.17
C LEU A 119 -3.25 14.07 5.33
N VAL A 120 -3.63 12.83 5.62
CA VAL A 120 -4.67 12.57 6.63
C VAL A 120 -4.06 12.51 8.02
N ASP A 121 -3.10 11.60 8.27
CA ASP A 121 -2.55 11.41 9.60
C ASP A 121 -1.75 12.65 10.06
N SER A 122 -0.82 13.14 9.22
CA SER A 122 0.06 14.25 9.59
C SER A 122 -0.63 15.61 9.53
N LEU A 123 -1.17 15.97 8.34
CA LEU A 123 -1.67 17.32 8.12
C LEU A 123 -3.07 17.50 8.73
N LEU A 124 -4.05 16.69 8.30
CA LEU A 124 -5.44 16.92 8.72
C LEU A 124 -5.68 16.56 10.18
N LEU A 125 -5.22 15.39 10.63
CA LEU A 125 -5.49 14.95 12.01
C LEU A 125 -4.52 15.59 13.01
N ALA A 126 -3.21 15.33 12.92
CA ALA A 126 -2.27 15.82 13.90
C ALA A 126 -2.18 17.35 13.92
N THR A 127 -1.98 17.98 12.75
CA THR A 127 -1.73 19.42 12.70
C THR A 127 -3.00 20.24 12.82
N VAL A 128 -4.05 19.93 12.03
CA VAL A 128 -5.25 20.76 11.97
C VAL A 128 -6.25 20.41 13.08
N ALA A 129 -6.66 19.13 13.18
CA ALA A 129 -7.71 18.74 14.12
C ALA A 129 -7.22 18.75 15.58
N HIS A 130 -6.03 18.18 15.84
CA HIS A 130 -5.44 18.13 17.18
C HIS A 130 -4.58 19.36 17.51
N LYS A 131 -4.37 20.29 16.57
CA LYS A 131 -3.52 21.49 16.73
C LYS A 131 -2.10 21.18 17.24
N SER A 132 -1.57 20.04 16.86
CA SER A 132 -0.26 19.51 17.27
C SER A 132 0.70 19.48 16.10
N SER A 133 1.14 20.67 15.63
CA SER A 133 2.01 20.82 14.46
C SER A 133 3.36 20.10 14.62
N ASP A 134 3.87 20.02 15.84
CA ASP A 134 5.08 19.27 16.14
C ASP A 134 4.92 17.78 15.84
N VAL A 135 3.86 17.15 16.37
CA VAL A 135 3.55 15.74 16.08
C VAL A 135 3.28 15.54 14.58
N GLY A 136 2.50 16.44 13.96
CA GLY A 136 2.26 16.39 12.52
C GLY A 136 3.55 16.41 11.70
N TRP A 137 4.52 17.26 12.08
CA TRP A 137 5.82 17.31 11.41
C TRP A 137 6.62 16.01 11.58
N GLN A 138 6.69 15.45 12.78
CA GLN A 138 7.36 14.17 13.03
C GLN A 138 6.77 13.06 12.16
N LEU A 139 5.43 12.93 12.14
CA LEU A 139 4.73 11.94 11.31
C LEU A 139 4.98 12.16 9.81
N PHE A 140 5.05 13.41 9.36
CA PHE A 140 5.30 13.73 7.96
C PHE A 140 6.71 13.32 7.51
N VAL A 141 7.74 13.55 8.34
CA VAL A 141 9.11 13.13 8.03
C VAL A 141 9.22 11.61 8.00
N ILE A 142 8.66 10.92 8.99
CA ILE A 142 8.63 9.45 9.03
C ILE A 142 7.93 8.88 7.78
N TYR A 143 6.81 9.49 7.38
CA TYR A 143 6.13 9.11 6.14
C TYR A 143 7.03 9.29 4.92
N GLY A 144 7.72 10.43 4.80
CA GLY A 144 8.64 10.70 3.69
C GLY A 144 9.75 9.66 3.60
N GLU A 145 10.43 9.39 4.70
CA GLU A 145 11.50 8.38 4.77
C GLU A 145 11.00 6.98 4.39
N SER A 146 9.90 6.56 4.99
CA SER A 146 9.29 5.25 4.77
C SER A 146 8.85 5.06 3.31
N ALA A 147 8.07 6.01 2.77
CA ALA A 147 7.55 5.95 1.41
C ALA A 147 8.66 6.04 0.35
N LEU A 148 9.65 6.94 0.54
CA LEU A 148 10.76 7.09 -0.40
C LEU A 148 11.70 5.89 -0.37
N THR A 149 11.87 5.23 0.79
CA THR A 149 12.62 3.96 0.88
C THR A 149 11.90 2.85 0.09
N ALA A 150 10.60 2.68 0.31
CA ALA A 150 9.79 1.71 -0.45
C ALA A 150 9.83 1.99 -1.96
N GLY A 151 9.70 3.26 -2.32
CA GLY A 151 9.76 3.73 -3.71
C GLY A 151 11.10 3.39 -4.36
N LEU A 152 12.21 3.76 -3.72
CA LEU A 152 13.56 3.53 -4.24
C LEU A 152 13.84 2.05 -4.48
N VAL A 153 13.57 1.20 -3.49
CA VAL A 153 13.75 -0.26 -3.63
C VAL A 153 12.88 -0.79 -4.78
N THR A 154 11.64 -0.33 -4.88
CA THR A 154 10.72 -0.74 -5.94
C THR A 154 11.24 -0.36 -7.33
N VAL A 155 11.61 0.92 -7.53
CA VAL A 155 12.05 1.43 -8.86
C VAL A 155 13.35 0.76 -9.28
N ALA A 156 14.31 0.63 -8.34
CA ALA A 156 15.58 -0.03 -8.59
C ALA A 156 15.38 -1.51 -8.96
N THR A 157 14.57 -2.23 -8.19
CA THR A 157 14.31 -3.65 -8.45
C THR A 157 13.59 -3.86 -9.79
N GLN A 158 12.59 -3.03 -10.10
CA GLN A 158 11.90 -3.10 -11.40
C GLN A 158 12.83 -2.84 -12.57
N GLY A 159 13.75 -1.89 -12.44
CA GLY A 159 14.71 -1.57 -13.49
C GLY A 159 15.79 -2.64 -13.69
N LEU A 160 16.28 -3.24 -12.59
CA LEU A 160 17.34 -4.23 -12.63
C LEU A 160 16.85 -5.64 -13.02
N VAL A 161 15.66 -6.02 -12.53
CA VAL A 161 15.13 -7.39 -12.72
C VAL A 161 14.48 -7.58 -14.10
N GLY A 162 13.80 -6.56 -14.61
CA GLY A 162 13.20 -6.60 -15.95
C GLY A 162 12.16 -7.72 -16.15
N ARG A 163 11.38 -8.09 -15.11
CA ARG A 163 10.40 -9.20 -15.19
C ARG A 163 9.20 -8.83 -16.06
N ALA A 164 8.83 -9.73 -16.98
CA ALA A 164 7.63 -9.62 -17.81
C ALA A 164 6.35 -9.58 -16.96
N ARG A 165 5.44 -8.66 -17.27
CA ARG A 165 4.07 -8.67 -16.71
C ARG A 165 3.27 -9.84 -17.30
N PRO A 166 2.25 -10.37 -16.55
CA PRO A 166 1.40 -11.46 -17.06
C PRO A 166 0.74 -11.12 -18.39
N LEU A 167 0.32 -9.87 -18.60
CA LEU A 167 -0.33 -9.39 -19.81
C LEU A 167 0.51 -9.62 -21.10
N VAL A 168 1.84 -9.68 -20.98
CA VAL A 168 2.75 -9.84 -22.13
C VAL A 168 2.47 -11.13 -22.91
N GLN A 169 1.97 -12.16 -22.22
CA GLN A 169 1.62 -13.45 -22.85
C GLN A 169 0.46 -13.35 -23.85
N GLU A 170 -0.37 -12.34 -23.70
CA GLU A 170 -1.57 -12.10 -24.51
C GLU A 170 -1.37 -10.95 -25.52
N CYS A 171 -0.19 -10.28 -25.50
CA CYS A 171 0.11 -9.20 -26.41
C CYS A 171 0.33 -9.74 -27.83
N GLY A 172 -0.63 -9.48 -28.73
CA GLY A 172 -0.49 -9.73 -30.15
C GLY A 172 0.19 -8.59 -30.91
N PRO A 173 0.41 -8.74 -32.22
CA PRO A 173 1.08 -7.73 -33.06
C PRO A 173 0.43 -6.33 -33.02
N GLY A 174 -0.86 -6.25 -32.71
CA GLY A 174 -1.62 -4.98 -32.65
C GLY A 174 -1.65 -4.31 -31.28
N GLY A 175 -1.07 -4.91 -30.23
CA GLY A 175 -1.09 -4.34 -28.87
C GLY A 175 -2.49 -4.18 -28.27
N GLU A 176 -3.50 -4.87 -28.81
CA GLU A 176 -4.92 -4.64 -28.47
C GLU A 176 -5.32 -5.14 -27.08
N TYR A 177 -4.58 -6.08 -26.52
CA TYR A 177 -4.91 -6.69 -25.23
C TYR A 177 -4.84 -5.70 -24.07
N ASP A 178 -3.77 -4.91 -24.02
CA ASP A 178 -3.51 -3.92 -22.95
C ASP A 178 -2.66 -2.75 -23.49
N PRO A 179 -2.89 -1.50 -22.99
CA PRO A 179 -2.08 -0.35 -23.38
C PRO A 179 -0.57 -0.47 -23.07
N HIS A 180 -0.20 -1.39 -22.19
CA HIS A 180 1.22 -1.62 -21.87
C HIS A 180 1.91 -2.60 -22.83
N CYS A 181 1.17 -3.26 -23.74
CA CYS A 181 1.75 -4.09 -24.78
C CYS A 181 2.73 -3.26 -25.64
N GLY A 182 3.97 -3.75 -25.80
CA GLY A 182 5.02 -3.06 -26.56
C GLY A 182 5.60 -1.82 -25.87
N SER A 183 5.15 -1.44 -24.68
CA SER A 183 5.71 -0.34 -23.90
C SER A 183 6.79 -0.83 -22.92
N ARG A 184 7.63 0.09 -22.45
CA ARG A 184 8.63 -0.22 -21.41
C ARG A 184 8.02 -0.68 -20.08
N GLN A 185 6.71 -0.46 -19.86
CA GLN A 185 6.02 -0.93 -18.67
C GLN A 185 5.82 -2.43 -18.62
N GLN A 186 5.92 -3.13 -19.76
CA GLN A 186 5.74 -4.58 -19.81
C GLN A 186 6.83 -5.37 -19.09
N SER A 187 8.04 -4.81 -18.91
CA SER A 187 9.16 -5.42 -18.18
C SER A 187 9.24 -5.01 -16.69
N ARG A 188 8.28 -4.23 -16.18
CA ARG A 188 8.31 -3.71 -14.81
C ARG A 188 7.32 -4.44 -13.89
N SER A 189 7.39 -5.78 -13.85
CA SER A 189 6.50 -6.57 -13.00
C SER A 189 7.01 -6.69 -11.57
N PHE A 190 8.25 -7.05 -11.37
CA PHE A 190 8.83 -7.33 -10.05
C PHE A 190 9.62 -6.12 -9.52
N LEU A 191 9.33 -5.61 -8.35
CA LEU A 191 8.23 -5.81 -7.41
C LEU A 191 6.96 -5.07 -7.85
N ALA A 192 5.79 -5.48 -7.29
CA ALA A 192 4.54 -4.76 -7.53
C ALA A 192 4.51 -3.42 -6.79
N GLY A 193 4.87 -2.32 -7.46
CA GLY A 193 5.03 -1.00 -6.87
C GLY A 193 3.75 -0.44 -6.23
N HIS A 194 2.59 -0.60 -6.88
CA HIS A 194 1.29 -0.21 -6.30
C HIS A 194 1.02 -0.92 -4.97
N VAL A 195 1.43 -2.18 -4.87
CA VAL A 195 1.26 -2.98 -3.66
C VAL A 195 2.23 -2.54 -2.58
N SER A 196 3.53 -2.39 -2.91
CA SER A 196 4.53 -1.97 -1.91
C SER A 196 4.19 -0.62 -1.28
N MET A 197 3.77 0.35 -2.07
CA MET A 197 3.39 1.68 -1.57
C MET A 197 2.07 1.66 -0.78
N SER A 198 1.05 0.93 -1.25
CA SER A 198 -0.23 0.82 -0.54
C SER A 198 -0.08 0.12 0.80
N VAL A 199 0.67 -0.99 0.84
CA VAL A 199 0.94 -1.74 2.07
C VAL A 199 1.85 -0.96 3.01
N ASN A 200 2.87 -0.25 2.48
CA ASN A 200 3.69 0.67 3.27
C ASN A 200 2.83 1.69 4.02
N SER A 201 1.96 2.38 3.30
CA SER A 201 1.11 3.42 3.88
C SER A 201 0.11 2.86 4.90
N ALA A 202 -0.49 1.71 4.60
CA ALA A 202 -1.39 1.04 5.53
C ALA A 202 -0.67 0.60 6.81
N ALA A 203 0.50 -0.01 6.69
CA ALA A 203 1.32 -0.44 7.81
C ALA A 203 1.80 0.76 8.66
N LEU A 204 2.24 1.84 8.01
CA LEU A 204 2.65 3.06 8.69
C LEU A 204 1.49 3.71 9.46
N THR A 205 0.30 3.82 8.86
CA THR A 205 -0.89 4.31 9.56
C THR A 205 -1.21 3.45 10.78
N CYS A 206 -1.14 2.12 10.67
CA CYS A 206 -1.35 1.23 11.80
C CYS A 206 -0.32 1.44 12.92
N VAL A 207 0.96 1.59 12.59
CA VAL A 207 2.02 1.88 13.57
C VAL A 207 1.77 3.25 14.21
N ASN A 208 1.53 4.28 13.41
CA ASN A 208 1.25 5.62 13.93
C ASN A 208 0.10 5.60 14.94
N GLN A 209 -0.99 4.87 14.65
CA GLN A 209 -2.13 4.73 15.55
C GLN A 209 -1.79 4.00 16.87
N ALA A 210 -0.86 3.06 16.85
CA ALA A 210 -0.44 2.34 18.05
C ALA A 210 0.34 3.24 19.03
N PHE A 211 1.01 4.27 18.52
CA PHE A 211 1.83 5.19 19.32
C PHE A 211 1.12 6.55 19.54
N VAL A 212 0.47 7.06 18.52
CA VAL A 212 -0.17 8.38 18.53
C VAL A 212 -1.69 8.22 18.31
N PRO A 213 -2.55 8.54 19.29
CA PRO A 213 -4.00 8.30 19.18
C PRO A 213 -4.70 9.34 18.29
N LEU A 214 -4.35 9.37 16.99
CA LEU A 214 -4.86 10.34 16.01
C LEU A 214 -6.38 10.28 15.83
N TYR A 215 -6.97 9.08 15.92
CA TYR A 215 -8.42 8.86 15.79
C TYR A 215 -9.12 8.76 17.16
N GLY A 216 -8.47 9.30 18.20
CA GLY A 216 -8.95 9.22 19.57
C GLY A 216 -8.63 7.89 20.24
N ARG A 217 -9.01 7.79 21.53
CA ARG A 217 -8.88 6.56 22.31
C ARG A 217 -10.12 5.68 22.08
N GLY A 218 -9.93 4.38 21.88
CA GLY A 218 -11.01 3.43 21.62
C GLY A 218 -10.94 2.81 20.23
N ALA A 219 -12.10 2.53 19.60
CA ALA A 219 -12.16 1.79 18.33
C ALA A 219 -11.68 2.57 17.08
N GLY A 220 -11.52 3.90 17.17
CA GLY A 220 -11.19 4.74 16.01
C GLY A 220 -9.87 4.35 15.33
N GLY A 221 -8.80 4.19 16.10
CA GLY A 221 -7.49 3.77 15.59
C GLY A 221 -7.51 2.37 14.95
N PRO A 222 -7.99 1.33 15.65
CA PRO A 222 -8.14 -0.01 15.09
C PRO A 222 -9.00 -0.04 13.82
N LEU A 223 -10.11 0.70 13.78
CA LEU A 223 -10.97 0.78 12.58
C LEU A 223 -10.25 1.45 11.41
N ALA A 224 -9.51 2.54 11.65
CA ALA A 224 -8.71 3.19 10.61
C ALA A 224 -7.64 2.25 10.06
N CYS A 225 -6.90 1.56 10.95
CA CYS A 225 -5.92 0.54 10.55
C CYS A 225 -6.55 -0.58 9.71
N ALA A 226 -7.68 -1.13 10.15
CA ALA A 226 -8.39 -2.16 9.42
C ALA A 226 -8.86 -1.67 8.03
N ALA A 227 -9.38 -0.46 7.95
CA ALA A 227 -9.87 0.13 6.70
C ALA A 227 -8.75 0.32 5.66
N VAL A 228 -7.61 0.91 6.08
CA VAL A 228 -6.47 1.08 5.16
C VAL A 228 -5.83 -0.26 4.79
N GLY A 229 -5.80 -1.22 5.72
CA GLY A 229 -5.32 -2.58 5.47
C GLY A 229 -6.17 -3.32 4.44
N LEU A 230 -7.50 -3.27 4.57
CA LEU A 230 -8.44 -3.84 3.60
C LEU A 230 -8.33 -3.16 2.23
N ALA A 231 -8.17 -1.83 2.21
CA ALA A 231 -7.97 -1.10 0.96
C ALA A 231 -6.66 -1.49 0.27
N ALA A 232 -5.55 -1.65 1.02
CA ALA A 232 -4.27 -2.11 0.47
C ALA A 232 -4.35 -3.55 -0.05
N GLY A 233 -5.05 -4.44 0.67
CA GLY A 233 -5.38 -5.79 0.20
C GLY A 233 -6.20 -5.76 -1.09
N GLY A 234 -7.20 -4.88 -1.17
CA GLY A 234 -8.00 -4.66 -2.37
C GLY A 234 -7.16 -4.23 -3.57
N VAL A 235 -6.27 -3.22 -3.40
CA VAL A 235 -5.31 -2.82 -4.44
C VAL A 235 -4.48 -4.02 -4.90
N SER A 236 -3.97 -4.83 -3.96
CA SER A 236 -3.14 -5.99 -4.25
C SER A 236 -3.84 -7.02 -5.14
N VAL A 237 -5.08 -7.39 -4.78
CA VAL A 237 -5.91 -8.33 -5.57
C VAL A 237 -6.25 -7.75 -6.94
N LEU A 238 -6.63 -6.46 -7.01
CA LEU A 238 -6.97 -5.79 -8.27
C LEU A 238 -5.79 -5.77 -9.26
N ARG A 239 -4.52 -5.76 -8.79
CA ARG A 239 -3.35 -5.83 -9.69
C ARG A 239 -3.24 -7.19 -10.38
N ILE A 240 -3.59 -8.29 -9.71
CA ILE A 240 -3.65 -9.64 -10.31
C ILE A 240 -4.86 -9.71 -11.25
N MET A 241 -6.04 -9.25 -10.80
CA MET A 241 -7.26 -9.25 -11.60
C MET A 241 -7.13 -8.44 -12.90
N ALA A 242 -6.34 -7.37 -12.87
CA ALA A 242 -6.05 -6.52 -14.03
C ALA A 242 -4.95 -7.09 -14.95
N ASP A 243 -4.37 -8.25 -14.62
CA ASP A 243 -3.26 -8.90 -15.37
C ASP A 243 -1.97 -8.05 -15.40
N LYS A 244 -1.75 -7.21 -14.36
CA LYS A 244 -0.63 -6.27 -14.28
C LYS A 244 0.57 -6.82 -13.52
N HIS A 245 0.37 -7.71 -12.56
CA HIS A 245 1.40 -8.29 -11.71
C HIS A 245 1.12 -9.76 -11.42
N TRP A 246 2.17 -10.54 -11.28
CA TRP A 246 2.12 -11.92 -10.80
C TRP A 246 1.85 -11.95 -9.29
N ALA A 247 1.32 -13.05 -8.77
CA ALA A 247 1.07 -13.20 -7.34
C ALA A 247 2.35 -13.10 -6.51
N SER A 248 3.46 -13.63 -7.00
CA SER A 248 4.77 -13.51 -6.37
C SER A 248 5.29 -12.06 -6.34
N ASP A 249 5.03 -11.24 -7.38
CA ASP A 249 5.36 -9.81 -7.38
C ASP A 249 4.57 -9.06 -6.31
N VAL A 250 3.29 -9.43 -6.16
CA VAL A 250 2.38 -8.87 -5.15
C VAL A 250 2.84 -9.25 -3.74
N ALA A 251 3.17 -10.52 -3.51
CA ALA A 251 3.68 -10.99 -2.21
C ALA A 251 4.99 -10.29 -1.82
N ALA A 252 5.94 -10.19 -2.76
CA ALA A 252 7.21 -9.51 -2.53
C ALA A 252 7.02 -8.00 -2.32
N GLY A 253 6.11 -7.36 -3.08
CA GLY A 253 5.73 -5.96 -2.87
C GLY A 253 5.10 -5.72 -1.51
N ALA A 254 4.21 -6.60 -1.06
CA ALA A 254 3.60 -6.53 0.27
C ALA A 254 4.65 -6.69 1.39
N ALA A 255 5.59 -7.62 1.26
CA ALA A 255 6.67 -7.79 2.21
C ALA A 255 7.55 -6.54 2.33
N LEU A 256 7.91 -5.91 1.20
CA LEU A 256 8.61 -4.63 1.19
C LEU A 256 7.79 -3.53 1.87
N GLY A 257 6.49 -3.44 1.55
CA GLY A 257 5.59 -2.46 2.16
C GLY A 257 5.50 -2.61 3.68
N LEU A 258 5.39 -3.83 4.19
CA LEU A 258 5.40 -4.11 5.63
C LEU A 258 6.74 -3.75 6.27
N ALA A 259 7.87 -4.10 5.63
CA ALA A 259 9.20 -3.79 6.15
C ALA A 259 9.40 -2.27 6.26
N THR A 260 9.06 -1.52 5.24
CA THR A 260 9.25 -0.07 5.22
C THR A 260 8.18 0.70 6.00
N GLY A 261 6.92 0.23 6.00
CA GLY A 261 5.82 0.90 6.69
C GLY A 261 5.70 0.56 8.18
N ALA A 262 6.21 -0.59 8.62
CA ALA A 262 6.15 -0.98 10.03
C ALA A 262 7.54 -1.11 10.66
N LEU A 263 8.43 -1.95 10.12
CA LEU A 263 9.71 -2.20 10.80
C LEU A 263 10.61 -0.97 10.78
N TYR A 264 10.62 -0.20 9.70
CA TYR A 264 11.42 1.02 9.58
C TYR A 264 11.07 2.07 10.65
N PRO A 265 9.82 2.53 10.79
CA PRO A 265 9.48 3.51 11.83
C PRO A 265 9.65 2.98 13.25
N LEU A 266 9.39 1.68 13.48
CA LEU A 266 9.65 1.05 14.77
C LEU A 266 11.15 1.03 15.11
N ALA A 267 12.01 0.71 14.16
CA ALA A 267 13.45 0.63 14.38
C ALA A 267 14.10 2.00 14.59
N LEU A 268 13.65 3.02 13.84
CA LEU A 268 14.35 4.30 13.77
C LEU A 268 13.72 5.40 14.62
N HIS A 269 12.41 5.37 14.88
CA HIS A 269 11.72 6.46 15.56
C HIS A 269 11.04 6.07 16.86
N TYR A 270 10.22 5.01 16.84
CA TYR A 270 9.43 4.65 18.02
C TYR A 270 10.15 3.72 19.00
N GLY A 271 11.10 2.91 18.50
CA GLY A 271 11.74 1.84 19.28
C GLY A 271 10.86 0.59 19.42
N PHE A 272 11.49 -0.59 19.47
CA PHE A 272 10.78 -1.87 19.68
C PHE A 272 10.29 -2.07 21.12
N GLY A 273 10.71 -1.24 22.07
CA GLY A 273 10.38 -1.36 23.51
C GLY A 273 9.69 -0.15 24.13
N GLY A 274 9.41 0.91 23.36
CA GLY A 274 8.98 2.20 23.87
C GLY A 274 7.50 2.34 24.26
N GLY A 275 6.68 1.34 24.00
CA GLY A 275 5.28 1.36 24.43
C GLY A 275 4.96 0.15 25.30
N ARG A 276 4.71 0.35 26.58
CA ARG A 276 4.16 -0.71 27.46
C ARG A 276 2.82 -1.30 26.96
N GLY A 277 2.32 -0.87 25.79
CA GLY A 277 1.12 -1.37 25.12
C GLY A 277 1.34 -1.88 23.68
N ALA A 278 2.37 -1.39 22.94
CA ALA A 278 2.47 -1.69 21.51
C ALA A 278 3.16 -3.05 21.23
N ALA A 279 4.11 -3.49 22.04
CA ALA A 279 4.75 -4.80 21.88
C ALA A 279 3.83 -5.98 22.27
N SER A 280 2.79 -5.73 23.07
CA SER A 280 1.75 -6.72 23.37
C SER A 280 0.61 -6.73 22.35
N ALA A 281 0.55 -5.71 21.47
CA ALA A 281 -0.56 -5.53 20.53
C ALA A 281 -0.44 -6.36 19.25
N PHE A 282 0.74 -6.89 18.91
CA PHE A 282 0.93 -7.71 17.72
C PHE A 282 1.60 -9.03 18.05
N ARG A 283 0.84 -10.10 18.09
CA ARG A 283 1.35 -11.48 18.10
C ARG A 283 1.13 -12.09 16.72
N LEU A 284 2.22 -12.39 16.03
CA LEU A 284 2.19 -13.26 14.86
C LEU A 284 2.27 -14.70 15.37
N THR A 285 1.18 -15.42 15.30
CA THR A 285 1.15 -16.86 15.61
C THR A 285 1.22 -17.62 14.29
N PRO A 286 2.32 -18.35 14.01
CA PRO A 286 2.36 -19.21 12.85
C PRO A 286 1.39 -20.38 13.06
N ILE A 287 0.48 -20.57 12.11
CA ILE A 287 -0.37 -21.76 12.04
C ILE A 287 0.24 -22.67 10.99
N ALA A 288 0.85 -23.77 11.43
CA ALA A 288 1.36 -24.80 10.56
C ALA A 288 0.26 -25.85 10.36
N GLY A 289 -0.30 -25.94 9.17
CA GLY A 289 -1.14 -27.03 8.69
C GLY A 289 -0.47 -27.74 7.52
N GLN A 290 -0.86 -28.98 7.25
CA GLN A 290 -0.28 -29.78 6.16
C GLN A 290 -0.33 -28.99 4.83
N GLY A 291 0.83 -28.44 4.42
CA GLY A 291 1.01 -27.75 3.13
C GLY A 291 0.59 -26.28 3.08
N THR A 292 0.15 -25.65 4.19
CA THR A 292 -0.24 -24.23 4.20
C THR A 292 0.38 -23.52 5.41
N PHE A 293 1.13 -22.45 5.14
CA PHE A 293 1.58 -21.52 6.18
C PHE A 293 0.64 -20.32 6.21
N LEU A 294 -0.11 -20.18 7.30
CA LEU A 294 -0.90 -18.99 7.61
C LEU A 294 -0.30 -18.32 8.85
N ALA A 295 -0.14 -17.01 8.82
CA ALA A 295 0.19 -16.23 10.00
C ALA A 295 -1.07 -15.49 10.48
N LEU A 296 -1.52 -15.79 11.69
CA LEU A 296 -2.60 -15.05 12.33
C LEU A 296 -2.01 -13.88 13.12
N ALA A 297 -2.36 -12.66 12.75
CA ALA A 297 -2.05 -11.49 13.54
C ALA A 297 -3.17 -11.30 14.56
N SER A 298 -2.88 -11.49 15.84
CA SER A 298 -3.81 -11.19 16.95
C SER A 298 -3.24 -10.06 17.80
N GLY A 299 -4.07 -9.10 18.16
CA GLY A 299 -3.73 -8.00 19.05
C GLY A 299 -4.83 -7.82 20.10
N SER A 300 -4.43 -7.51 21.32
CA SER A 300 -5.34 -6.97 22.33
C SER A 300 -5.31 -5.45 22.26
N PHE A 301 -6.46 -4.83 22.06
CA PHE A 301 -6.66 -3.39 21.95
C PHE A 301 -7.24 -2.83 23.25
#